data_84c1a6667fcea6f888aae21574cb98a3
#
_entry.id   84c1a6667fcea6f888aae21574cb98a3
#
_cell.length_a   1.000
_cell.length_b   1.000
_cell.length_c   1.000
_cell.angle_alpha   90.00
_cell.angle_beta   90.00
_cell.angle_gamma   90.00
#
_symmetry.space_group_name_H-M   'P 1'
#
loop_
_entity.id
_entity.type
_entity.pdbx_description
1 polymer ?
#
loop_
_entity_poly.entity_id
_entity_poly.type
_entity_poly.pdbx_seq_one_letter_code
_entity_poly.pdbx_strand_id
1 'polypeptide(L)'
;MTEPMLKQINIIYNNHCRKIPSLGYEPNLLLMPYELMSKFIDELSDSIPKDSKHGLNWTVANGVNYNGHDLHYRGMEVIEYSGKRMRVLYEVKN
;
A
#
# COMPACT_ATOMS: atom_id res chain seq x y z
N MET A 1 -11.73 19.37 0.93
CA MET A 1 -11.41 18.07 1.55
C MET A 1 -10.43 17.30 0.70
N THR A 2 -9.41 16.75 1.35
CA THR A 2 -8.44 15.90 0.66
C THR A 2 -9.01 14.49 0.54
N GLU A 3 -8.87 13.86 -0.62
CA GLU A 3 -9.28 12.49 -0.77
C GLU A 3 -8.48 11.58 0.16
N PRO A 4 -9.10 10.51 0.71
CA PRO A 4 -8.36 9.53 1.50
C PRO A 4 -7.21 8.93 0.70
N MET A 5 -6.08 8.69 1.36
CA MET A 5 -4.90 8.13 0.71
C MET A 5 -5.16 6.74 0.15
N LEU A 6 -5.94 5.93 0.86
CA LEU A 6 -6.26 4.58 0.38
C LEU A 6 -6.99 4.62 -0.96
N LYS A 7 -7.88 5.59 -1.15
CA LYS A 7 -8.58 5.78 -2.41
C LYS A 7 -7.61 6.18 -3.53
N GLN A 8 -6.68 7.08 -3.23
CA GLN A 8 -5.66 7.50 -4.18
C GLN A 8 -4.77 6.32 -4.60
N ILE A 9 -4.37 5.52 -3.65
CA ILE A 9 -3.54 4.33 -3.92
C ILE A 9 -4.29 3.36 -4.84
N ASN A 10 -5.57 3.13 -4.58
CA ASN A 10 -6.38 2.24 -5.40
C ASN A 10 -6.50 2.73 -6.84
N ILE A 11 -6.62 4.05 -7.04
CA ILE A 11 -6.67 4.64 -8.37
C ILE A 11 -5.35 4.41 -9.10
N ILE A 12 -4.22 4.66 -8.43
CA ILE A 12 -2.89 4.47 -9.01
C ILE A 12 -2.68 3.00 -9.37
N TYR A 13 -3.08 2.09 -8.48
CA TYR A 13 -2.98 0.65 -8.70
C TYR A 13 -3.78 0.23 -9.94
N ASN A 14 -5.03 0.67 -10.03
CA ASN A 14 -5.89 0.31 -11.16
C ASN A 14 -5.36 0.89 -12.47
N ASN A 15 -4.83 2.12 -12.44
CA ASN A 15 -4.24 2.72 -13.64
C ASN A 15 -3.01 1.95 -14.11
N HIS A 16 -2.19 1.49 -13.19
CA HIS A 16 -1.03 0.67 -13.53
C HIS A 16 -1.46 -0.62 -14.24
N CYS A 17 -2.47 -1.30 -13.70
CA CYS A 17 -2.98 -2.53 -14.30
C CYS A 17 -3.56 -2.31 -15.69
N ARG A 18 -4.17 -1.14 -15.94
CA ARG A 18 -4.72 -0.82 -17.26
C ARG A 18 -3.65 -0.52 -18.30
N LYS A 19 -2.53 0.06 -17.88
CA LYS A 19 -1.45 0.44 -18.81
C LYS A 19 -0.70 -0.76 -19.36
N ILE A 20 -0.65 -1.85 -18.61
CA ILE A 20 0.13 -3.02 -19.00
C ILE A 20 -0.72 -4.29 -18.86
N PRO A 21 -1.91 -4.33 -19.48
CA PRO A 21 -2.78 -5.50 -19.34
C PRO A 21 -2.22 -6.75 -20.01
N SER A 22 -1.39 -6.58 -21.04
CA SER A 22 -0.85 -7.72 -21.79
C SER A 22 0.25 -8.48 -21.04
N LEU A 23 0.86 -7.87 -20.02
CA LEU A 23 1.92 -8.52 -19.26
C LEU A 23 1.40 -9.31 -18.08
N GLY A 24 0.15 -9.06 -17.65
CA GLY A 24 -0.45 -9.78 -16.52
C GLY A 24 0.25 -9.55 -15.19
N TYR A 25 1.09 -8.53 -15.09
CA TYR A 25 1.83 -8.25 -13.86
C TYR A 25 1.09 -7.24 -13.00
N GLU A 26 0.78 -7.64 -11.78
CA GLU A 26 0.22 -6.73 -10.78
C GLU A 26 1.36 -6.00 -10.06
N PRO A 27 1.15 -4.74 -9.64
CA PRO A 27 2.17 -4.05 -8.86
C PRO A 27 2.50 -4.82 -7.59
N ASN A 28 3.77 -4.88 -7.23
CA ASN A 28 4.21 -5.54 -6.01
C ASN A 28 4.98 -4.61 -5.08
N LEU A 29 5.10 -3.34 -5.43
CA LEU A 29 5.84 -2.36 -4.66
C LEU A 29 5.08 -1.04 -4.62
N LEU A 30 4.88 -0.51 -3.41
CA LEU A 30 4.27 0.80 -3.19
C LEU A 30 5.32 1.72 -2.56
N LEU A 31 5.72 2.76 -3.29
CA LEU A 31 6.64 3.76 -2.77
C LEU A 31 5.83 4.86 -2.08
N MET A 32 6.08 5.04 -0.80
CA MET A 32 5.36 5.99 0.04
C MET A 32 6.30 7.11 0.47
N PRO A 33 5.99 8.38 0.14
CA PRO A 33 6.79 9.49 0.63
C PRO A 33 6.88 9.50 2.16
N TYR A 34 8.07 9.83 2.70
CA TYR A 34 8.26 9.88 4.15
C TYR A 34 7.21 10.72 4.85
N GLU A 35 6.87 11.87 4.26
CA GLU A 35 5.92 12.81 4.84
C GLU A 35 4.49 12.25 4.94
N LEU A 36 4.16 11.27 4.11
CA LEU A 36 2.81 10.71 4.04
C LEU A 36 2.67 9.39 4.78
N MET A 37 3.77 8.79 5.22
CA MET A 37 3.75 7.45 5.81
C MET A 37 2.89 7.38 7.07
N SER A 38 3.02 8.35 7.96
CA SER A 38 2.24 8.38 9.19
C SER A 38 0.74 8.48 8.90
N LYS A 39 0.35 9.34 7.96
CA LYS A 39 -1.04 9.48 7.57
C LYS A 39 -1.58 8.20 6.93
N PHE A 40 -0.76 7.56 6.10
CA PHE A 40 -1.13 6.30 5.48
C PHE A 40 -1.41 5.21 6.54
N ILE A 41 -0.51 5.08 7.51
CA ILE A 41 -0.68 4.11 8.59
C ILE A 41 -1.94 4.41 9.40
N ASP A 42 -2.20 5.68 9.70
CA ASP A 42 -3.41 6.06 10.44
C ASP A 42 -4.68 5.69 9.68
N GLU A 43 -4.75 6.00 8.38
CA GLU A 43 -5.92 5.66 7.57
C GLU A 43 -6.08 4.15 7.46
N LEU A 44 -4.97 3.43 7.29
CA LEU A 44 -5.01 1.98 7.18
C LEU A 44 -5.49 1.36 8.49
N SER A 45 -4.99 1.85 9.62
CA SER A 45 -5.41 1.38 10.94
C SER A 45 -6.91 1.58 11.16
N ASP A 46 -7.44 2.73 10.74
CA ASP A 46 -8.87 3.02 10.88
C ASP A 46 -9.73 2.10 10.01
N SER A 47 -9.19 1.59 8.91
CA SER A 47 -9.92 0.71 8.01
C SER A 47 -9.91 -0.75 8.44
N ILE A 48 -9.05 -1.11 9.40
CA ILE A 48 -8.90 -2.50 9.85
C ILE A 48 -9.75 -2.74 11.09
N PRO A 49 -10.56 -3.82 11.12
CA PRO A 49 -11.35 -4.17 12.30
C PRO A 49 -10.45 -4.39 13.53
N LYS A 50 -10.93 -4.01 14.69
CA LYS A 50 -10.17 -4.16 15.93
C LYS A 50 -9.75 -5.60 16.19
N ASP A 51 -10.58 -6.56 15.79
CA ASP A 51 -10.30 -7.98 16.00
C ASP A 51 -9.12 -8.47 15.17
N SER A 52 -8.76 -7.75 14.11
CA SER A 52 -7.64 -8.10 13.23
C SER A 52 -6.35 -7.39 13.62
N LYS A 53 -6.38 -6.55 14.65
CA LYS A 53 -5.21 -5.81 15.13
C LYS A 53 -4.77 -6.34 16.47
N HIS A 54 -3.58 -6.90 16.54
CA HIS A 54 -2.97 -7.39 17.78
C HIS A 54 -1.70 -6.59 18.02
N GLY A 55 -1.85 -5.39 18.62
CA GLY A 55 -0.73 -4.48 18.78
C GLY A 55 -0.26 -3.98 17.44
N LEU A 56 0.99 -4.29 17.10
CA LEU A 56 1.60 -3.92 15.81
C LEU A 56 1.45 -5.01 14.74
N ASN A 57 0.70 -6.08 15.03
CA ASN A 57 0.50 -7.15 14.06
C ASN A 57 -0.89 -7.05 13.45
N TRP A 58 -0.95 -6.70 12.18
CA TRP A 58 -2.19 -6.58 11.42
C TRP A 58 -2.18 -7.57 10.27
N THR A 59 -3.16 -8.45 10.23
CA THR A 59 -3.32 -9.40 9.14
C THR A 59 -4.77 -9.42 8.69
N VAL A 60 -5.03 -9.04 7.45
CA VAL A 60 -6.37 -9.05 6.88
C VAL A 60 -6.35 -9.64 5.48
N ALA A 61 -7.53 -10.09 5.05
CA ALA A 61 -7.69 -10.84 3.81
C ALA A 61 -7.34 -10.06 2.53
N ASN A 62 -7.26 -8.75 2.60
CA ASN A 62 -7.06 -7.91 1.41
C ASN A 62 -5.58 -7.64 1.09
N GLY A 63 -4.69 -8.52 1.52
CA GLY A 63 -3.26 -8.33 1.28
C GLY A 63 -2.62 -7.29 2.19
N VAL A 64 -3.28 -6.95 3.30
CA VAL A 64 -2.71 -6.08 4.31
C VAL A 64 -2.00 -6.92 5.35
N ASN A 65 -0.74 -6.63 5.59
CA ASN A 65 0.05 -7.31 6.61
C ASN A 65 1.03 -6.31 7.21
N TYR A 66 1.04 -6.20 8.53
CA TYR A 66 1.95 -5.30 9.24
C TYR A 66 2.43 -6.00 10.51
N ASN A 67 3.74 -6.09 10.68
CA ASN A 67 4.34 -6.73 11.84
C ASN A 67 5.27 -5.78 12.63
N GLY A 68 5.12 -4.48 12.42
CA GLY A 68 5.98 -3.48 13.06
C GLY A 68 7.20 -3.10 12.23
N HIS A 69 7.58 -3.92 11.27
CA HIS A 69 8.73 -3.68 10.39
C HIS A 69 8.34 -3.71 8.93
N ASP A 70 7.64 -4.76 8.52
CA ASP A 70 7.24 -4.95 7.13
C ASP A 70 5.76 -4.65 7.00
N LEU A 71 5.43 -3.75 6.08
CA LEU A 71 4.05 -3.37 5.81
C LEU A 71 3.73 -3.73 4.37
N HIS A 72 2.63 -4.45 4.20
CA HIS A 72 2.10 -4.78 2.87
C HIS A 72 0.68 -4.25 2.74
N TYR A 73 0.34 -3.77 1.55
CA TYR A 73 -0.99 -3.29 1.22
C TYR A 73 -1.38 -3.79 -0.15
N ARG A 74 -2.48 -4.54 -0.24
CA ARG A 74 -2.95 -5.18 -1.48
C ARG A 74 -1.87 -6.06 -2.13
N GLY A 75 -1.05 -6.70 -1.30
CA GLY A 75 0.04 -7.53 -1.78
C GLY A 75 1.30 -6.78 -2.18
N MET A 76 1.29 -5.45 -2.11
CA MET A 76 2.46 -4.63 -2.40
C MET A 76 3.25 -4.39 -1.13
N GLU A 77 4.57 -4.53 -1.22
CA GLU A 77 5.46 -4.12 -0.13
C GLU A 77 5.50 -2.60 -0.10
N VAL A 78 5.29 -2.01 1.07
CA VAL A 78 5.29 -0.56 1.24
C VAL A 78 6.69 -0.11 1.68
N ILE A 79 7.31 0.76 0.88
CA ILE A 79 8.65 1.26 1.15
C ILE A 79 8.62 2.79 1.18
N GLU A 80 9.20 3.37 2.22
CA GLU A 80 9.34 4.82 2.32
C GLU A 80 10.43 5.31 1.37
N TYR A 81 10.21 6.47 0.78
CA TYR A 81 11.22 7.06 -0.11
C TYR A 81 11.12 8.61 -0.06
N SER A 82 12.10 9.27 -0.64
CA SER A 82 12.23 10.72 -0.56
C SER A 82 11.40 11.50 -1.58
N GLY A 83 10.63 10.81 -2.43
CA GLY A 83 9.79 11.46 -3.43
C GLY A 83 8.61 12.18 -2.80
N LYS A 84 7.87 12.90 -3.63
CA LYS A 84 6.71 13.68 -3.19
C LYS A 84 5.38 13.01 -3.49
N ARG A 85 5.36 11.98 -4.33
CA ARG A 85 4.14 11.30 -4.76
C ARG A 85 4.22 9.81 -4.50
N MET A 86 3.08 9.23 -4.15
CA MET A 86 2.96 7.78 -4.05
C MET A 86 3.12 7.17 -5.44
N ARG A 87 3.82 6.03 -5.53
CA ARG A 87 4.03 5.33 -6.80
C ARG A 87 3.86 3.84 -6.60
N VAL A 88 3.26 3.18 -7.59
CA VAL A 88 3.18 1.72 -7.61
C VAL A 88 4.05 1.20 -8.75
N LEU A 89 4.78 0.12 -8.48
CA LEU A 89 5.74 -0.45 -9.41
C LEU A 89 5.65 -1.96 -9.39
N TYR A 90 6.09 -2.58 -10.48
CA TYR A 90 6.35 -4.01 -10.50
C TYR A 90 7.85 -4.23 -10.50
N GLU A 91 8.36 -4.93 -9.49
CA GLU A 91 9.77 -5.27 -9.38
C GLU A 91 9.95 -6.76 -9.59
N VAL A 92 10.84 -7.12 -10.51
CA VAL A 92 11.17 -8.52 -10.74
C VAL A 92 12.09 -8.98 -9.62
N LYS A 93 11.64 -10.01 -8.90
CA LYS A 93 12.42 -10.59 -7.80
C LYS A 93 13.06 -11.88 -8.30
N ASN A 94 14.36 -11.92 -8.20
CA ASN A 94 15.12 -13.14 -8.55
C ASN A 94 15.33 -13.99 -7.31
#